data_6e72959a6a0bd03aae61ce009c064db1
#
_entry.id   6e72959a6a0bd03aae61ce009c064db1
#
_cell.length_a   1.000
_cell.length_b   1.000
_cell.length_c   1.000
_cell.angle_alpha   90.00
_cell.angle_beta   90.00
_cell.angle_gamma   90.00
#
_symmetry.space_group_name_H-M   'P 1'
#
loop_
_entity.id
_entity.type
_entity.pdbx_description
1 polymer ?
#
loop_
_entity_poly.entity_id
_entity_poly.type
_entity_poly.pdbx_seq_one_letter_code
_entity_poly.pdbx_strand_id
1 'polypeptide(L)'
;MTEQAIKPASEHFDIADAERRIKAIFIGSIGNLVEWYDFYAYTAFALYFAPAFFPGNDPVVQQLNAAVVFAATFLMRPLGGWFFGYLADHFGRRISLTLSVVFMCFGSLIIALTPTYATIGFAAPVILALARVIEGLSLGGEYGASATYLSEVADPKHRGFYSSFQYVTLIGGQLTAIIVLLLLQKVFLTPDELKAWGWRIPFVIGALLAIFAAVMRRGLHETEAFEEAKKVSKPTGSIVGLLNYPRELLLVVGLTAGGTAAFYTFTTYMQTFVKLSVGLTEDQTTFVIFGSLIFATFLQPIYGALSDRIGRKPLLIFFGVVGTIATVPILTALKDTKSPFIAFLLICGAWIFVAGYTSINAIVKAELFPTNVRALGVGLPYAITVSIFGGTAPAVALYFKSIGHEDWFYYYLSGMIFLSLLIYSTMRDTKHESAMHRHE
;
A
#
# COMPACT_ATOMS: atom_id res chain seq x y z
N MET A 1 -40.75 -42.28 -15.89
CA MET A 1 -40.13 -41.01 -15.65
C MET A 1 -39.54 -41.04 -14.25
N THR A 2 -38.27 -41.39 -14.15
CA THR A 2 -37.56 -41.55 -12.89
C THR A 2 -36.86 -40.23 -12.57
N GLU A 3 -37.34 -39.58 -11.53
CA GLU A 3 -36.81 -38.37 -10.94
C GLU A 3 -35.43 -38.70 -10.31
N GLN A 4 -34.33 -38.32 -10.98
CA GLN A 4 -33.01 -38.40 -10.40
C GLN A 4 -32.89 -37.27 -9.38
N ALA A 5 -32.99 -37.61 -8.10
CA ALA A 5 -32.63 -36.73 -6.99
C ALA A 5 -31.16 -36.31 -7.12
N ILE A 6 -30.94 -35.03 -7.40
CA ILE A 6 -29.62 -34.41 -7.35
C ILE A 6 -29.18 -34.44 -5.88
N LYS A 7 -28.25 -35.35 -5.55
CA LYS A 7 -27.58 -35.34 -4.25
C LYS A 7 -26.86 -33.99 -4.10
N PRO A 8 -27.03 -33.27 -2.97
CA PRO A 8 -26.21 -32.11 -2.69
C PRO A 8 -24.75 -32.58 -2.58
N ALA A 9 -23.87 -31.97 -3.35
CA ALA A 9 -22.41 -32.17 -3.22
C ALA A 9 -22.04 -31.86 -1.77
N SER A 10 -21.55 -32.86 -1.05
CA SER A 10 -21.00 -32.70 0.28
C SER A 10 -19.87 -31.67 0.21
N GLU A 11 -20.00 -30.59 0.96
CA GLU A 11 -18.96 -29.58 1.15
C GLU A 11 -17.78 -30.22 1.91
N HIS A 12 -17.01 -31.07 1.25
CA HIS A 12 -15.70 -31.44 1.74
C HIS A 12 -14.78 -30.25 1.46
N PHE A 13 -14.35 -29.58 2.52
CA PHE A 13 -13.25 -28.63 2.49
C PHE A 13 -12.03 -29.40 1.96
N ASP A 14 -11.72 -29.22 0.67
CA ASP A 14 -10.59 -29.89 0.05
C ASP A 14 -9.30 -29.19 0.52
N ILE A 15 -8.64 -29.81 1.51
CA ILE A 15 -7.40 -29.33 2.10
C ILE A 15 -6.33 -29.15 1.01
N ALA A 16 -6.29 -30.02 0.00
CA ALA A 16 -5.33 -29.94 -1.10
C ALA A 16 -5.59 -28.73 -2.00
N ASP A 17 -6.84 -28.36 -2.25
CA ASP A 17 -7.19 -27.17 -3.01
C ASP A 17 -6.90 -25.88 -2.21
N ALA A 18 -7.17 -25.87 -0.91
CA ALA A 18 -6.83 -24.78 -0.02
C ALA A 18 -5.30 -24.59 0.08
N GLU A 19 -4.52 -25.66 0.21
CA GLU A 19 -3.05 -25.61 0.24
C GLU A 19 -2.50 -25.06 -1.08
N ARG A 20 -3.02 -25.52 -2.22
CA ARG A 20 -2.63 -25.04 -3.55
C ARG A 20 -2.92 -23.53 -3.71
N ARG A 21 -4.06 -23.06 -3.26
CA ARG A 21 -4.46 -21.64 -3.30
C ARG A 21 -3.60 -20.79 -2.38
N ILE A 22 -3.34 -21.24 -1.14
CA ILE A 22 -2.44 -20.55 -0.20
C ILE A 22 -1.03 -20.46 -0.77
N LYS A 23 -0.52 -21.54 -1.37
CA LYS A 23 0.79 -21.55 -2.02
C LYS A 23 0.85 -20.59 -3.21
N ALA A 24 -0.18 -20.53 -4.05
CA ALA A 24 -0.28 -19.61 -5.18
C ALA A 24 -0.34 -18.15 -4.70
N ILE A 25 -1.10 -17.86 -3.64
CA ILE A 25 -1.17 -16.54 -3.00
C ILE A 25 0.20 -16.16 -2.44
N PHE A 26 0.88 -17.08 -1.75
CA PHE A 26 2.20 -16.83 -1.16
C PHE A 26 3.26 -16.53 -2.23
N ILE A 27 3.32 -17.31 -3.30
CA ILE A 27 4.27 -17.10 -4.41
C ILE A 27 3.98 -15.78 -5.15
N GLY A 28 2.71 -15.49 -5.43
CA GLY A 28 2.30 -14.21 -6.03
C GLY A 28 2.57 -13.00 -5.12
N SER A 29 2.50 -13.21 -3.82
CA SER A 29 2.64 -12.17 -2.80
C SER A 29 4.10 -11.85 -2.44
N ILE A 30 5.05 -12.77 -2.63
CA ILE A 30 6.48 -12.51 -2.34
C ILE A 30 7.03 -11.36 -3.19
N GLY A 31 6.71 -11.32 -4.49
CA GLY A 31 7.11 -10.21 -5.34
C GLY A 31 6.56 -8.87 -4.85
N ASN A 32 5.28 -8.84 -4.51
CA ASN A 32 4.61 -7.68 -3.95
C ASN A 32 5.23 -7.25 -2.60
N LEU A 33 5.56 -8.21 -1.73
CA LEU A 33 6.21 -7.92 -0.44
C LEU A 33 7.58 -7.26 -0.62
N VAL A 34 8.40 -7.74 -1.57
CA VAL A 34 9.73 -7.18 -1.87
C VAL A 34 9.61 -5.74 -2.36
N GLU A 35 8.64 -5.45 -3.22
CA GLU A 35 8.39 -4.10 -3.71
C GLU A 35 7.93 -3.16 -2.62
N TRP A 36 7.02 -3.61 -1.75
CA TRP A 36 6.57 -2.82 -0.62
C TRP A 36 7.64 -2.67 0.46
N TYR A 37 8.52 -3.65 0.64
CA TYR A 37 9.71 -3.50 1.50
C TYR A 37 10.57 -2.33 1.05
N ASP A 38 10.96 -2.30 -0.22
CA ASP A 38 11.81 -1.25 -0.76
C ASP A 38 11.17 0.14 -0.61
N PHE A 39 9.90 0.21 -0.92
CA PHE A 39 9.11 1.41 -0.77
C PHE A 39 9.05 1.91 0.68
N TYR A 40 8.81 1.02 1.65
CA TYR A 40 8.71 1.40 3.06
C TYR A 40 10.08 1.55 3.74
N ALA A 41 11.16 1.00 3.21
CA ALA A 41 12.51 1.24 3.71
C ALA A 41 12.84 2.74 3.74
N TYR A 42 12.39 3.48 2.74
CA TYR A 42 12.53 4.93 2.72
C TYR A 42 11.91 5.60 3.94
N THR A 43 10.67 5.27 4.28
CA THR A 43 9.97 5.92 5.40
C THR A 43 10.46 5.43 6.76
N ALA A 44 10.78 4.14 6.89
CA ALA A 44 11.31 3.56 8.12
C ALA A 44 12.67 4.18 8.51
N PHE A 45 13.48 4.53 7.52
CA PHE A 45 14.81 5.09 7.75
C PHE A 45 14.88 6.61 7.57
N ALA A 46 13.76 7.28 7.28
CA ALA A 46 13.74 8.74 7.06
C ALA A 46 14.31 9.55 8.23
N LEU A 47 14.07 9.11 9.47
CA LEU A 47 14.60 9.75 10.68
C LEU A 47 16.14 9.73 10.72
N TYR A 48 16.79 8.80 10.03
CA TYR A 48 18.24 8.62 10.02
C TYR A 48 18.91 9.28 8.81
N PHE A 49 18.32 9.21 7.62
CA PHE A 49 18.96 9.76 6.42
C PHE A 49 18.55 11.20 6.10
N ALA A 50 17.37 11.67 6.53
CA ALA A 50 16.91 13.01 6.19
C ALA A 50 17.93 14.13 6.55
N PRO A 51 18.59 14.09 7.72
CA PRO A 51 19.63 15.06 8.04
C PRO A 51 20.84 15.03 7.09
N ALA A 52 21.14 13.87 6.50
CA ALA A 52 22.27 13.71 5.57
C ALA A 52 22.00 14.33 4.20
N PHE A 53 20.74 14.44 3.78
CA PHE A 53 20.33 15.00 2.50
C PHE A 53 19.79 16.42 2.59
N PHE A 54 19.17 16.78 3.70
CA PHE A 54 18.49 18.06 3.90
C PHE A 54 19.17 18.81 5.06
N PRO A 55 20.06 19.76 4.76
CA PRO A 55 20.77 20.51 5.78
C PRO A 55 19.81 21.44 6.54
N GLY A 56 20.14 21.71 7.80
CA GLY A 56 19.36 22.56 8.68
C GLY A 56 19.30 21.99 10.10
N ASN A 57 18.86 22.80 11.06
CA ASN A 57 18.78 22.40 12.46
C ASN A 57 17.37 22.02 12.91
N ASP A 58 16.37 22.18 12.03
CA ASP A 58 14.98 21.84 12.34
C ASP A 58 14.62 20.43 11.82
N PRO A 59 14.44 19.45 12.72
CA PRO A 59 14.08 18.09 12.34
C PRO A 59 12.73 18.00 11.61
N VAL A 60 11.79 18.91 11.89
CA VAL A 60 10.47 18.93 11.23
C VAL A 60 10.62 19.29 9.76
N VAL A 61 11.44 20.30 9.46
CA VAL A 61 11.73 20.71 8.08
C VAL A 61 12.48 19.63 7.32
N GLN A 62 13.44 18.96 7.95
CA GLN A 62 14.14 17.82 7.34
C GLN A 62 13.19 16.69 6.96
N GLN A 63 12.29 16.32 7.89
CA GLN A 63 11.29 15.27 7.64
C GLN A 63 10.25 15.72 6.60
N LEU A 64 9.85 17.00 6.59
CA LEU A 64 8.98 17.56 5.56
C LEU A 64 9.59 17.40 4.15
N ASN A 65 10.87 17.75 4.00
CA ASN A 65 11.57 17.61 2.72
C ASN A 65 11.64 16.13 2.27
N ALA A 66 11.93 15.22 3.19
CA ALA A 66 11.90 13.80 2.92
C ALA A 66 10.48 13.31 2.51
N ALA A 67 9.44 13.82 3.16
CA ALA A 67 8.06 13.49 2.83
C ALA A 67 7.61 14.07 1.49
N VAL A 68 8.11 15.23 1.08
CA VAL A 68 7.87 15.80 -0.26
C VAL A 68 8.50 14.92 -1.34
N VAL A 69 9.72 14.44 -1.14
CA VAL A 69 10.37 13.49 -2.05
C VAL A 69 9.61 12.16 -2.09
N PHE A 70 9.11 11.69 -0.95
CA PHE A 70 8.23 10.52 -0.89
C PHE A 70 6.94 10.72 -1.71
N ALA A 71 6.30 11.87 -1.58
CA ALA A 71 5.10 12.21 -2.35
C ALA A 71 5.36 12.19 -3.88
N ALA A 72 6.55 12.63 -4.32
CA ALA A 72 6.94 12.58 -5.73
C ALA A 72 6.93 11.14 -6.29
N THR A 73 7.30 10.13 -5.48
CA THR A 73 7.21 8.71 -5.85
C THR A 73 5.77 8.31 -6.22
N PHE A 74 4.79 8.80 -5.45
CA PHE A 74 3.37 8.51 -5.70
C PHE A 74 2.85 9.17 -6.96
N LEU A 75 3.26 10.41 -7.22
CA LEU A 75 2.86 11.15 -8.42
C LEU A 75 3.31 10.47 -9.70
N MET A 76 4.38 9.66 -9.64
CA MET A 76 4.88 8.89 -10.78
C MET A 76 4.12 7.59 -11.02
N ARG A 77 3.33 7.10 -10.05
CA ARG A 77 2.60 5.82 -10.18
C ARG A 77 1.63 5.75 -11.34
N PRO A 78 0.77 6.75 -11.61
CA PRO A 78 -0.10 6.73 -12.78
C PRO A 78 0.67 6.67 -14.10
N LEU A 79 1.78 7.40 -14.20
CA LEU A 79 2.66 7.37 -15.38
C LEU A 79 3.35 6.01 -15.51
N GLY A 80 3.82 5.44 -14.41
CA GLY A 80 4.41 4.09 -14.37
C GLY A 80 3.40 3.03 -14.80
N GLY A 81 2.17 3.10 -14.32
CA GLY A 81 1.08 2.20 -14.70
C GLY A 81 0.79 2.24 -16.20
N TRP A 82 0.78 3.43 -16.79
CA TRP A 82 0.64 3.61 -18.24
C TRP A 82 1.86 3.05 -18.98
N PHE A 83 3.08 3.41 -18.60
CA PHE A 83 4.31 3.01 -19.27
C PHE A 83 4.53 1.50 -19.24
N PHE A 84 4.44 0.88 -18.05
CA PHE A 84 4.60 -0.57 -17.91
C PHE A 84 3.41 -1.35 -18.47
N GLY A 85 2.20 -0.77 -18.46
CA GLY A 85 1.04 -1.32 -19.17
C GLY A 85 1.26 -1.37 -20.67
N TYR A 86 1.75 -0.29 -21.27
CA TYR A 86 2.11 -0.25 -22.69
C TYR A 86 3.18 -1.29 -23.04
N LEU A 87 4.23 -1.41 -22.22
CA LEU A 87 5.26 -2.43 -22.41
C LEU A 87 4.69 -3.85 -22.32
N ALA A 88 3.80 -4.11 -21.35
CA ALA A 88 3.18 -5.42 -21.17
C ALA A 88 2.33 -5.82 -22.37
N ASP A 89 1.59 -4.88 -22.95
CA ASP A 89 0.70 -5.15 -24.09
C ASP A 89 1.48 -5.35 -25.39
N HIS A 90 2.64 -4.68 -25.57
CA HIS A 90 3.41 -4.74 -26.82
C HIS A 90 4.54 -5.77 -26.79
N PHE A 91 5.23 -5.92 -25.67
CA PHE A 91 6.43 -6.74 -25.53
C PHE A 91 6.23 -7.98 -24.64
N GLY A 92 5.06 -8.12 -24.02
CA GLY A 92 4.74 -9.21 -23.12
C GLY A 92 4.89 -8.85 -21.65
N ARG A 93 4.10 -9.54 -20.83
CA ARG A 93 4.03 -9.27 -19.37
C ARG A 93 5.35 -9.57 -18.66
N ARG A 94 6.07 -10.62 -19.10
CA ARG A 94 7.36 -10.99 -18.54
C ARG A 94 8.41 -9.89 -18.69
N ILE A 95 8.48 -9.22 -19.85
CA ILE A 95 9.44 -8.14 -20.11
C ILE A 95 9.10 -6.94 -19.26
N SER A 96 7.83 -6.53 -19.20
CA SER A 96 7.35 -5.42 -18.40
C SER A 96 7.67 -5.64 -16.92
N LEU A 97 7.32 -6.79 -16.35
CA LEU A 97 7.59 -7.14 -14.96
C LEU A 97 9.08 -7.21 -14.62
N THR A 98 9.91 -7.71 -15.54
CA THR A 98 11.35 -7.77 -15.32
C THR A 98 11.97 -6.37 -15.33
N LEU A 99 11.53 -5.52 -16.26
CA LEU A 99 12.04 -4.16 -16.37
C LEU A 99 11.61 -3.29 -15.18
N SER A 100 10.40 -3.47 -14.64
CA SER A 100 9.96 -2.75 -13.42
C SER A 100 10.88 -3.05 -12.25
N VAL A 101 11.20 -4.34 -12.02
CA VAL A 101 12.12 -4.73 -10.95
C VAL A 101 13.55 -4.19 -11.16
N VAL A 102 14.02 -4.12 -12.40
CA VAL A 102 15.32 -3.50 -12.72
C VAL A 102 15.30 -2.01 -12.38
N PHE A 103 14.21 -1.29 -12.67
CA PHE A 103 14.08 0.12 -12.29
C PHE A 103 14.10 0.30 -10.77
N MET A 104 13.40 -0.55 -10.03
CA MET A 104 13.40 -0.55 -8.57
C MET A 104 14.81 -0.78 -8.01
N CYS A 105 15.50 -1.83 -8.50
CA CYS A 105 16.88 -2.12 -8.11
C CYS A 105 17.81 -0.92 -8.36
N PHE A 106 17.67 -0.28 -9.51
CA PHE A 106 18.50 0.86 -9.88
C PHE A 106 18.22 2.06 -8.98
N GLY A 107 16.94 2.35 -8.67
CA GLY A 107 16.56 3.41 -7.75
C GLY A 107 17.15 3.20 -6.34
N SER A 108 16.98 2.02 -5.76
CA SER A 108 17.52 1.67 -4.45
C SER A 108 19.05 1.75 -4.39
N LEU A 109 19.75 1.29 -5.42
CA LEU A 109 21.20 1.42 -5.51
C LEU A 109 21.65 2.87 -5.60
N ILE A 110 20.96 3.72 -6.37
CA ILE A 110 21.26 5.15 -6.42
C ILE A 110 21.15 5.75 -5.02
N ILE A 111 20.06 5.49 -4.28
CA ILE A 111 19.90 6.00 -2.90
C ILE A 111 21.05 5.53 -2.01
N ALA A 112 21.37 4.22 -2.04
CA ALA A 112 22.43 3.65 -1.21
C ALA A 112 23.80 4.26 -1.47
N LEU A 113 24.12 4.61 -2.72
CA LEU A 113 25.43 5.08 -3.16
C LEU A 113 25.54 6.60 -3.19
N THR A 114 24.43 7.35 -3.10
CA THR A 114 24.44 8.82 -3.17
C THR A 114 25.23 9.41 -2.00
N PRO A 115 26.23 10.27 -2.26
CA PRO A 115 26.92 11.00 -1.21
C PRO A 115 25.97 11.98 -0.50
N THR A 116 26.34 12.37 0.72
CA THR A 116 25.54 13.29 1.52
C THR A 116 25.62 14.74 1.00
N TYR A 117 24.72 15.58 1.50
CA TYR A 117 24.73 17.03 1.20
C TYR A 117 26.08 17.70 1.55
N ALA A 118 26.72 17.28 2.64
CA ALA A 118 28.04 17.79 3.03
C ALA A 118 29.12 17.53 1.97
N THR A 119 28.96 16.49 1.13
CA THR A 119 29.95 16.13 0.11
C THR A 119 29.67 16.75 -1.25
N ILE A 120 28.40 16.70 -1.71
CA ILE A 120 28.02 17.11 -3.07
C ILE A 120 26.98 18.23 -3.12
N GLY A 121 26.64 18.82 -1.95
CA GLY A 121 25.71 19.94 -1.88
C GLY A 121 24.31 19.61 -2.38
N PHE A 122 23.69 20.53 -3.08
CA PHE A 122 22.31 20.43 -3.57
C PHE A 122 22.08 19.26 -4.56
N ALA A 123 23.13 18.70 -5.13
CA ALA A 123 23.01 17.51 -5.99
C ALA A 123 22.50 16.29 -5.20
N ALA A 124 22.77 16.18 -3.89
CA ALA A 124 22.34 15.06 -3.07
C ALA A 124 20.81 14.91 -3.01
N PRO A 125 20.01 15.90 -2.60
CA PRO A 125 18.55 15.79 -2.61
C PRO A 125 17.96 15.65 -4.02
N VAL A 126 18.60 16.22 -5.04
CA VAL A 126 18.13 16.05 -6.44
C VAL A 126 18.30 14.59 -6.89
N ILE A 127 19.45 13.98 -6.64
CA ILE A 127 19.68 12.57 -6.98
C ILE A 127 18.72 11.66 -6.20
N LEU A 128 18.50 11.95 -4.90
CA LEU A 128 17.50 11.23 -4.09
C LEU A 128 16.11 11.32 -4.72
N ALA A 129 15.67 12.51 -5.13
CA ALA A 129 14.37 12.70 -5.76
C ALA A 129 14.26 11.95 -7.10
N LEU A 130 15.30 11.98 -7.94
CA LEU A 130 15.33 11.25 -9.21
C LEU A 130 15.27 9.74 -8.98
N ALA A 131 16.00 9.21 -8.00
CA ALA A 131 15.92 7.80 -7.64
C ALA A 131 14.50 7.41 -7.22
N ARG A 132 13.83 8.23 -6.41
CA ARG A 132 12.44 8.02 -5.98
C ARG A 132 11.42 8.12 -7.11
N VAL A 133 11.66 8.96 -8.10
CA VAL A 133 10.86 9.02 -9.35
C VAL A 133 10.99 7.71 -10.13
N ILE A 134 12.20 7.18 -10.28
CA ILE A 134 12.45 5.90 -10.96
C ILE A 134 11.72 4.74 -10.25
N GLU A 135 11.77 4.67 -8.93
CA GLU A 135 11.06 3.67 -8.14
C GLU A 135 9.53 3.84 -8.24
N GLY A 136 9.04 5.08 -8.25
CA GLY A 136 7.62 5.39 -8.41
C GLY A 136 7.06 4.93 -9.76
N LEU A 137 7.83 5.05 -10.83
CA LEU A 137 7.47 4.49 -12.13
C LEU A 137 7.35 2.97 -12.07
N SER A 138 8.28 2.29 -11.40
CA SER A 138 8.26 0.83 -11.22
C SER A 138 6.97 0.34 -10.55
N LEU A 139 6.59 0.97 -9.46
CA LEU A 139 5.44 0.58 -8.62
C LEU A 139 4.06 0.79 -9.26
N GLY A 140 3.97 1.58 -10.36
CA GLY A 140 2.69 2.02 -10.93
C GLY A 140 1.81 0.92 -11.50
N GLY A 141 2.41 -0.15 -12.05
CA GLY A 141 1.68 -1.18 -12.80
C GLY A 141 1.13 -2.35 -11.98
N GLU A 142 1.61 -2.58 -10.77
CA GLU A 142 1.41 -3.87 -10.06
C GLU A 142 0.14 -3.95 -9.21
N TYR A 143 -0.28 -2.84 -8.58
CA TYR A 143 -1.41 -2.89 -7.64
C TYR A 143 -2.71 -3.39 -8.29
N GLY A 144 -3.06 -2.85 -9.46
CA GLY A 144 -4.29 -3.24 -10.16
C GLY A 144 -4.30 -4.71 -10.57
N ALA A 145 -3.17 -5.21 -11.06
CA ALA A 145 -3.02 -6.61 -11.46
C ALA A 145 -3.09 -7.55 -10.25
N SER A 146 -2.40 -7.24 -9.17
CA SER A 146 -2.37 -8.04 -7.93
C SER A 146 -3.73 -8.09 -7.25
N ALA A 147 -4.39 -6.94 -7.05
CA ALA A 147 -5.71 -6.85 -6.44
C ALA A 147 -6.78 -7.61 -7.25
N THR A 148 -6.72 -7.52 -8.58
CA THR A 148 -7.63 -8.24 -9.48
C THR A 148 -7.36 -9.75 -9.39
N TYR A 149 -6.11 -10.18 -9.46
CA TYR A 149 -5.73 -11.58 -9.37
C TYR A 149 -6.21 -12.24 -8.08
N LEU A 150 -5.93 -11.63 -6.92
CA LEU A 150 -6.38 -12.16 -5.63
C LEU A 150 -7.91 -12.27 -5.53
N SER A 151 -8.63 -11.33 -6.15
CA SER A 151 -10.09 -11.31 -6.17
C SER A 151 -10.69 -12.36 -7.11
N GLU A 152 -10.01 -12.68 -8.21
CA GLU A 152 -10.48 -13.64 -9.24
C GLU A 152 -10.15 -15.09 -8.88
N VAL A 153 -8.99 -15.36 -8.28
CA VAL A 153 -8.57 -16.69 -7.82
C VAL A 153 -9.33 -17.13 -6.56
N ALA A 154 -9.92 -16.19 -5.83
CA ALA A 154 -10.65 -16.47 -4.60
C ALA A 154 -11.95 -17.25 -4.87
N ASP A 155 -12.26 -18.20 -3.97
CA ASP A 155 -13.59 -18.81 -3.92
C ASP A 155 -14.66 -17.72 -3.74
N PRO A 156 -15.77 -17.75 -4.51
CA PRO A 156 -16.85 -16.75 -4.42
C PRO A 156 -17.40 -16.51 -3.02
N LYS A 157 -17.40 -17.51 -2.15
CA LYS A 157 -17.88 -17.40 -0.75
C LYS A 157 -16.87 -16.70 0.17
N HIS A 158 -15.56 -16.69 -0.16
CA HIS A 158 -14.47 -16.23 0.71
C HIS A 158 -13.61 -15.14 0.05
N ARG A 159 -14.16 -14.41 -0.91
CA ARG A 159 -13.41 -13.37 -1.66
C ARG A 159 -12.84 -12.28 -0.76
N GLY A 160 -13.57 -11.87 0.28
CA GLY A 160 -13.09 -10.87 1.23
C GLY A 160 -11.88 -11.35 2.02
N PHE A 161 -11.92 -12.59 2.51
CA PHE A 161 -10.79 -13.20 3.20
C PHE A 161 -9.55 -13.24 2.32
N TYR A 162 -9.64 -13.82 1.12
CA TYR A 162 -8.48 -13.93 0.22
C TYR A 162 -7.97 -12.57 -0.28
N SER A 163 -8.86 -11.63 -0.59
CA SER A 163 -8.49 -10.29 -1.03
C SER A 163 -7.80 -9.45 0.05
N SER A 164 -8.08 -9.75 1.34
CA SER A 164 -7.44 -9.05 2.46
C SER A 164 -5.92 -9.25 2.52
N PHE A 165 -5.41 -10.34 1.93
CA PHE A 165 -3.98 -10.61 1.83
C PHE A 165 -3.22 -9.58 0.99
N GLN A 166 -3.91 -8.80 0.16
CA GLN A 166 -3.30 -7.63 -0.50
C GLN A 166 -2.71 -6.66 0.54
N TYR A 167 -3.45 -6.36 1.60
CA TYR A 167 -2.95 -5.49 2.66
C TYR A 167 -2.07 -6.19 3.69
N VAL A 168 -2.25 -7.49 3.89
CA VAL A 168 -1.28 -8.30 4.66
C VAL A 168 0.12 -8.18 4.04
N THR A 169 0.24 -8.25 2.72
CA THR A 169 1.54 -8.12 2.05
C THR A 169 2.07 -6.69 2.02
N LEU A 170 1.20 -5.68 1.87
CA LEU A 170 1.58 -4.29 1.98
C LEU A 170 2.18 -3.97 3.36
N ILE A 171 1.45 -4.31 4.43
CA ILE A 171 1.89 -4.11 5.81
C ILE A 171 3.10 -5.02 6.11
N GLY A 172 3.14 -6.22 5.55
CA GLY A 172 4.25 -7.16 5.65
C GLY A 172 5.56 -6.59 5.09
N GLY A 173 5.51 -5.86 3.96
CA GLY A 173 6.65 -5.13 3.43
C GLY A 173 7.17 -4.06 4.41
N GLN A 174 6.28 -3.30 5.02
CA GLN A 174 6.63 -2.32 6.04
C GLN A 174 7.20 -3.00 7.30
N LEU A 175 6.58 -4.07 7.77
CA LEU A 175 7.10 -4.86 8.90
C LEU A 175 8.52 -5.36 8.63
N THR A 176 8.79 -5.85 7.42
CA THR A 176 10.13 -6.29 7.03
C THR A 176 11.13 -5.12 7.11
N ALA A 177 10.77 -3.93 6.64
CA ALA A 177 11.61 -2.74 6.77
C ALA A 177 11.87 -2.34 8.24
N ILE A 178 10.86 -2.42 9.10
CA ILE A 178 11.00 -2.17 10.54
C ILE A 178 11.83 -3.25 11.23
N ILE A 179 11.70 -4.53 10.83
CA ILE A 179 12.57 -5.61 11.34
C ILE A 179 14.03 -5.33 11.00
N VAL A 180 14.32 -4.94 9.76
CA VAL A 180 15.69 -4.54 9.36
C VAL A 180 16.17 -3.37 10.22
N LEU A 181 15.33 -2.37 10.45
CA LEU A 181 15.67 -1.24 11.33
C LEU A 181 15.97 -1.72 12.76
N LEU A 182 15.13 -2.56 13.36
CA LEU A 182 15.35 -3.11 14.71
C LEU A 182 16.65 -3.92 14.81
N LEU A 183 16.95 -4.75 13.81
CA LEU A 183 18.21 -5.50 13.76
C LEU A 183 19.42 -4.57 13.70
N LEU A 184 19.36 -3.52 12.88
CA LEU A 184 20.43 -2.55 12.81
C LEU A 184 20.58 -1.76 14.11
N GLN A 185 19.47 -1.32 14.72
CA GLN A 185 19.49 -0.56 15.97
C GLN A 185 19.98 -1.36 17.18
N LYS A 186 19.68 -2.66 17.25
CA LYS A 186 19.85 -3.44 18.48
C LYS A 186 21.00 -4.44 18.43
N VAL A 187 21.38 -4.88 17.22
CA VAL A 187 22.32 -5.99 17.06
C VAL A 187 23.59 -5.56 16.39
N PHE A 188 23.50 -4.75 15.32
CA PHE A 188 24.63 -4.55 14.42
C PHE A 188 25.31 -3.20 14.52
N LEU A 189 24.60 -2.12 14.84
CA LEU A 189 25.11 -0.75 14.76
C LEU A 189 24.83 0.05 16.03
N THR A 190 25.73 0.98 16.32
CA THR A 190 25.49 2.05 17.29
C THR A 190 24.56 3.12 16.67
N PRO A 191 23.87 3.94 17.49
CA PRO A 191 23.04 5.03 16.98
C PRO A 191 23.81 6.01 16.06
N ASP A 192 25.08 6.26 16.36
CA ASP A 192 25.93 7.15 15.57
C ASP A 192 26.30 6.53 14.22
N GLU A 193 26.64 5.25 14.19
CA GLU A 193 26.90 4.52 12.93
C GLU A 193 25.65 4.44 12.06
N LEU A 194 24.48 4.19 12.66
CA LEU A 194 23.22 4.14 11.94
C LEU A 194 22.91 5.49 11.25
N LYS A 195 23.15 6.60 11.93
CA LYS A 195 22.98 7.96 11.37
C LYS A 195 24.06 8.33 10.36
N ALA A 196 25.30 7.88 10.58
CA ALA A 196 26.43 8.24 9.71
C ALA A 196 26.38 7.53 8.35
N TRP A 197 26.10 6.23 8.34
CA TRP A 197 26.15 5.40 7.14
C TRP A 197 25.16 4.21 7.11
N GLY A 198 24.75 3.71 8.29
CA GLY A 198 23.96 2.49 8.42
C GLY A 198 22.59 2.58 7.74
N TRP A 199 22.04 3.77 7.58
CA TRP A 199 20.80 4.01 6.84
C TRP A 199 20.87 3.61 5.35
N ARG A 200 22.06 3.35 4.80
CA ARG A 200 22.26 2.87 3.42
C ARG A 200 21.95 1.38 3.27
N ILE A 201 22.12 0.60 4.33
CA ILE A 201 21.98 -0.87 4.32
C ILE A 201 20.60 -1.33 3.83
N PRO A 202 19.46 -0.78 4.30
CA PRO A 202 18.13 -1.22 3.83
C PRO A 202 17.94 -1.04 2.32
N PHE A 203 18.53 -0.02 1.72
CA PHE A 203 18.46 0.18 0.27
C PHE A 203 19.34 -0.81 -0.50
N VAL A 204 20.48 -1.19 0.04
CA VAL A 204 21.29 -2.30 -0.52
C VAL A 204 20.52 -3.62 -0.43
N ILE A 205 19.85 -3.89 0.69
CA ILE A 205 18.99 -5.07 0.84
C ILE A 205 17.85 -5.02 -0.18
N GLY A 206 17.20 -3.87 -0.36
CA GLY A 206 16.15 -3.67 -1.37
C GLY A 206 16.63 -4.02 -2.78
N ALA A 207 17.80 -3.53 -3.16
CA ALA A 207 18.41 -3.83 -4.44
C ALA A 207 18.71 -5.33 -4.62
N LEU A 208 19.22 -6.01 -3.58
CA LEU A 208 19.48 -7.45 -3.61
C LEU A 208 18.18 -8.26 -3.72
N LEU A 209 17.15 -7.89 -2.97
CA LEU A 209 15.83 -8.51 -3.05
C LEU A 209 15.20 -8.30 -4.44
N ALA A 210 15.38 -7.12 -5.04
CA ALA A 210 14.94 -6.85 -6.40
C ALA A 210 15.65 -7.73 -7.43
N ILE A 211 16.96 -7.92 -7.32
CA ILE A 211 17.72 -8.84 -8.17
C ILE A 211 17.19 -10.27 -8.01
N PHE A 212 16.97 -10.71 -6.76
CA PHE A 212 16.41 -12.03 -6.48
C PHE A 212 15.02 -12.20 -7.13
N ALA A 213 14.13 -11.22 -6.98
CA ALA A 213 12.82 -11.23 -7.61
C ALA A 213 12.91 -11.26 -9.15
N ALA A 214 13.85 -10.49 -9.75
CA ALA A 214 14.09 -10.51 -11.19
C ALA A 214 14.55 -11.88 -11.68
N VAL A 215 15.43 -12.55 -10.94
CA VAL A 215 15.92 -13.92 -11.28
C VAL A 215 14.76 -14.93 -11.18
N MET A 216 13.94 -14.87 -10.14
CA MET A 216 12.76 -15.74 -10.01
C MET A 216 11.76 -15.52 -11.16
N ARG A 217 11.54 -14.29 -11.57
CA ARG A 217 10.64 -13.93 -12.69
C ARG A 217 11.17 -14.38 -14.06
N ARG A 218 12.47 -14.61 -14.23
CA ARG A 218 13.02 -15.18 -15.48
C ARG A 218 12.50 -16.59 -15.78
N GLY A 219 12.14 -17.35 -14.75
CA GLY A 219 11.54 -18.68 -14.88
C GLY A 219 10.04 -18.67 -15.19
N LEU A 220 9.37 -17.51 -15.17
CA LEU A 220 7.95 -17.40 -15.52
C LEU A 220 7.80 -17.57 -17.03
N HIS A 221 6.94 -18.50 -17.43
CA HIS A 221 6.43 -18.56 -18.80
C HIS A 221 5.44 -17.40 -19.02
N GLU A 222 5.36 -16.92 -20.26
CA GLU A 222 4.31 -15.97 -20.63
C GLU A 222 2.96 -16.64 -20.39
N THR A 223 1.96 -15.86 -19.96
CA THR A 223 0.64 -16.42 -19.61
C THR A 223 -0.07 -16.90 -20.86
N GLU A 224 -0.68 -18.10 -20.80
CA GLU A 224 -1.55 -18.65 -21.89
C GLU A 224 -2.59 -17.62 -22.32
N ALA A 225 -3.17 -16.88 -21.36
CA ALA A 225 -4.10 -15.80 -21.63
C ALA A 225 -3.52 -14.68 -22.49
N PHE A 226 -2.21 -14.35 -22.37
CA PHE A 226 -1.56 -13.37 -23.25
C PHE A 226 -1.35 -13.92 -24.66
N GLU A 227 -0.93 -15.19 -24.78
CA GLU A 227 -0.75 -15.85 -26.05
C GLU A 227 -2.09 -16.03 -26.81
N GLU A 228 -3.16 -16.32 -26.09
CA GLU A 228 -4.52 -16.40 -26.65
C GLU A 228 -5.06 -15.00 -27.05
N ALA A 229 -4.88 -13.99 -26.19
CA ALA A 229 -5.28 -12.61 -26.49
C ALA A 229 -4.54 -12.06 -27.71
N LYS A 230 -3.27 -12.42 -27.90
CA LYS A 230 -2.50 -12.08 -29.09
C LYS A 230 -3.06 -12.72 -30.38
N LYS A 231 -3.71 -13.90 -30.26
CA LYS A 231 -4.37 -14.56 -31.39
C LYS A 231 -5.72 -13.94 -31.76
N VAL A 232 -6.44 -13.33 -30.78
CA VAL A 232 -7.85 -12.92 -30.95
C VAL A 232 -8.02 -11.41 -31.19
N SER A 233 -6.95 -10.58 -31.21
CA SER A 233 -7.00 -9.14 -31.52
C SER A 233 -8.12 -8.33 -30.82
N LYS A 234 -8.56 -8.72 -29.60
CA LYS A 234 -9.50 -7.90 -28.83
C LYS A 234 -8.72 -6.95 -27.92
N PRO A 235 -8.96 -5.62 -28.00
CA PRO A 235 -8.37 -4.68 -27.07
C PRO A 235 -8.97 -4.90 -25.69
N THR A 236 -8.29 -5.69 -24.85
CA THR A 236 -8.54 -5.75 -23.42
C THR A 236 -7.87 -4.56 -22.76
N GLY A 237 -8.57 -3.79 -21.93
CA GLY A 237 -7.98 -2.70 -21.17
C GLY A 237 -7.92 -1.34 -21.86
N SER A 238 -8.87 -1.03 -22.72
CA SER A 238 -8.96 0.30 -23.32
C SER A 238 -9.37 1.36 -22.30
N ILE A 239 -8.57 2.45 -22.18
CA ILE A 239 -8.95 3.64 -21.39
C ILE A 239 -10.32 4.18 -21.86
N VAL A 240 -10.59 4.13 -23.18
CA VAL A 240 -11.87 4.54 -23.75
C VAL A 240 -13.01 3.67 -23.24
N GLY A 241 -12.80 2.35 -23.13
CA GLY A 241 -13.78 1.42 -22.53
C GLY A 241 -14.04 1.72 -21.06
N LEU A 242 -13.02 2.15 -20.32
CA LEU A 242 -13.16 2.52 -18.91
C LEU A 242 -14.00 3.79 -18.70
N LEU A 243 -13.95 4.75 -19.64
CA LEU A 243 -14.75 5.98 -19.58
C LEU A 243 -16.26 5.72 -19.70
N ASN A 244 -16.68 4.53 -20.10
CA ASN A 244 -18.10 4.14 -20.09
C ASN A 244 -18.62 3.85 -18.67
N TYR A 245 -17.75 3.83 -17.64
CA TYR A 245 -18.08 3.56 -16.23
C TYR A 245 -17.77 4.77 -15.33
N PRO A 246 -18.26 5.99 -15.63
CA PRO A 246 -17.89 7.21 -14.90
C PRO A 246 -18.33 7.17 -13.44
N ARG A 247 -19.45 6.52 -13.14
CA ARG A 247 -19.96 6.38 -11.78
C ARG A 247 -19.04 5.51 -10.94
N GLU A 248 -18.63 4.36 -11.47
CA GLU A 248 -17.74 3.41 -10.80
C GLU A 248 -16.35 4.03 -10.58
N LEU A 249 -15.85 4.81 -11.54
CA LEU A 249 -14.61 5.59 -11.40
C LEU A 249 -14.69 6.58 -10.25
N LEU A 250 -15.77 7.38 -10.16
CA LEU A 250 -15.98 8.33 -9.07
C LEU A 250 -16.15 7.61 -7.72
N LEU A 251 -16.81 6.45 -7.71
CA LEU A 251 -16.92 5.62 -6.51
C LEU A 251 -15.53 5.15 -6.04
N VAL A 252 -14.65 4.69 -6.93
CA VAL A 252 -13.29 4.29 -6.56
C VAL A 252 -12.50 5.45 -6.00
N VAL A 253 -12.58 6.65 -6.60
CA VAL A 253 -11.92 7.85 -6.09
C VAL A 253 -12.42 8.20 -4.70
N GLY A 254 -13.73 8.34 -4.51
CA GLY A 254 -14.32 8.73 -3.23
C GLY A 254 -14.12 7.68 -2.14
N LEU A 255 -14.22 6.39 -2.48
CA LEU A 255 -13.93 5.26 -1.59
C LEU A 255 -12.47 5.29 -1.12
N THR A 256 -11.55 5.62 -2.02
CA THR A 256 -10.12 5.52 -1.77
C THR A 256 -9.57 6.72 -0.99
N ALA A 257 -10.09 7.93 -1.22
CA ALA A 257 -9.49 9.17 -0.73
C ALA A 257 -9.27 9.20 0.80
N GLY A 258 -10.32 9.06 1.59
CA GLY A 258 -10.21 9.05 3.06
C GLY A 258 -9.52 7.81 3.60
N GLY A 259 -9.79 6.64 2.99
CA GLY A 259 -9.19 5.39 3.41
C GLY A 259 -7.67 5.35 3.21
N THR A 260 -7.17 5.88 2.09
CA THR A 260 -5.74 5.92 1.82
C THR A 260 -5.03 7.00 2.64
N ALA A 261 -5.67 8.16 2.85
CA ALA A 261 -5.15 9.19 3.75
C ALA A 261 -4.96 8.65 5.18
N ALA A 262 -5.96 7.90 5.70
CA ALA A 262 -5.87 7.24 7.00
C ALA A 262 -4.79 6.16 7.00
N PHE A 263 -4.73 5.29 5.99
CA PHE A 263 -3.74 4.23 5.90
C PHE A 263 -2.31 4.79 5.95
N TYR A 264 -1.97 5.77 5.11
CA TYR A 264 -0.62 6.34 5.09
C TYR A 264 -0.31 7.22 6.31
N THR A 265 -1.33 7.74 6.98
CA THR A 265 -1.14 8.39 8.29
C THR A 265 -0.69 7.37 9.33
N PHE A 266 -1.42 6.26 9.48
CA PHE A 266 -1.15 5.27 10.53
C PHE A 266 -0.04 4.27 10.17
N THR A 267 0.43 4.23 8.92
CA THR A 267 1.61 3.47 8.52
C THR A 267 2.85 4.36 8.41
N THR A 268 2.87 5.24 7.42
CA THR A 268 4.05 5.97 6.97
C THR A 268 4.38 7.17 7.86
N TYR A 269 3.38 7.99 8.18
CA TYR A 269 3.58 9.20 8.98
C TYR A 269 3.70 8.91 10.48
N MET A 270 3.08 7.83 10.96
CA MET A 270 2.96 7.56 12.40
C MET A 270 4.31 7.41 13.10
N GLN A 271 5.32 6.84 12.46
CA GLN A 271 6.67 6.75 13.02
C GLN A 271 7.27 8.15 13.28
N THR A 272 7.15 9.04 12.32
CA THR A 272 7.61 10.43 12.44
C THR A 272 6.79 11.19 13.48
N PHE A 273 5.48 10.99 13.52
CA PHE A 273 4.59 11.60 14.52
C PHE A 273 4.95 11.17 15.94
N VAL A 274 5.13 9.88 16.19
CA VAL A 274 5.51 9.36 17.51
C VAL A 274 6.86 9.90 17.95
N LYS A 275 7.81 10.05 17.03
CA LYS A 275 9.13 10.62 17.35
C LYS A 275 9.07 12.13 17.62
N LEU A 276 8.45 12.90 16.73
CA LEU A 276 8.54 14.37 16.74
C LEU A 276 7.44 15.04 17.57
N SER A 277 6.24 14.45 17.67
CA SER A 277 5.09 15.06 18.34
C SER A 277 4.85 14.45 19.72
N VAL A 278 4.94 13.14 19.86
CA VAL A 278 4.86 12.44 21.15
C VAL A 278 6.16 12.57 21.92
N GLY A 279 7.31 12.59 21.24
CA GLY A 279 8.65 12.77 21.80
C GLY A 279 9.22 11.49 22.41
N LEU A 280 8.83 10.32 21.94
CA LEU A 280 9.43 9.06 22.35
C LEU A 280 10.86 8.90 21.79
N THR A 281 11.66 8.06 22.44
CA THR A 281 12.99 7.71 21.93
C THR A 281 12.87 6.96 20.59
N GLU A 282 13.95 6.88 19.83
CA GLU A 282 14.00 6.17 18.54
C GLU A 282 13.63 4.69 18.73
N ASP A 283 14.16 4.06 19.76
CA ASP A 283 13.87 2.68 20.13
C ASP A 283 12.38 2.47 20.47
N GLN A 284 11.84 3.30 21.38
CA GLN A 284 10.44 3.23 21.78
C GLN A 284 9.51 3.43 20.59
N THR A 285 9.83 4.39 19.73
CA THR A 285 9.10 4.64 18.49
C THR A 285 9.07 3.40 17.62
N THR A 286 10.22 2.78 17.37
CA THR A 286 10.31 1.59 16.50
C THR A 286 9.52 0.41 17.08
N PHE A 287 9.60 0.17 18.40
CA PHE A 287 8.81 -0.90 19.03
C PHE A 287 7.31 -0.65 19.01
N VAL A 288 6.87 0.59 19.24
CA VAL A 288 5.45 0.96 19.18
C VAL A 288 4.91 0.75 17.76
N ILE A 289 5.64 1.19 16.73
CA ILE A 289 5.24 1.00 15.33
C ILE A 289 5.25 -0.49 14.96
N PHE A 290 6.30 -1.22 15.32
CA PHE A 290 6.40 -2.67 15.07
C PHE A 290 5.20 -3.44 15.62
N GLY A 291 4.89 -3.25 16.91
CA GLY A 291 3.77 -3.92 17.55
C GLY A 291 2.42 -3.55 16.93
N SER A 292 2.21 -2.27 16.62
CA SER A 292 0.96 -1.81 16.02
C SER A 292 0.75 -2.35 14.59
N LEU A 293 1.81 -2.51 13.79
CA LEU A 293 1.74 -3.11 12.46
C LEU A 293 1.47 -4.61 12.51
N ILE A 294 2.03 -5.32 13.51
CA ILE A 294 1.68 -6.73 13.75
C ILE A 294 0.18 -6.84 14.03
N PHE A 295 -0.35 -6.03 14.94
CA PHE A 295 -1.78 -6.00 15.26
C PHE A 295 -2.62 -5.70 14.00
N ALA A 296 -2.22 -4.68 13.22
CA ALA A 296 -2.88 -4.32 11.97
C ALA A 296 -2.91 -5.48 10.96
N THR A 297 -1.81 -6.24 10.86
CA THR A 297 -1.70 -7.38 9.94
C THR A 297 -2.71 -8.47 10.28
N PHE A 298 -2.87 -8.81 11.57
CA PHE A 298 -3.85 -9.80 12.00
C PHE A 298 -5.30 -9.35 11.79
N LEU A 299 -5.59 -8.06 11.87
CA LEU A 299 -6.93 -7.55 11.63
C LEU A 299 -7.38 -7.73 10.17
N GLN A 300 -6.45 -7.72 9.19
CA GLN A 300 -6.83 -7.79 7.78
C GLN A 300 -7.65 -9.05 7.43
N PRO A 301 -7.16 -10.29 7.67
CA PRO A 301 -7.91 -11.49 7.34
C PRO A 301 -9.17 -11.65 8.20
N ILE A 302 -9.16 -11.18 9.46
CA ILE A 302 -10.33 -11.21 10.34
C ILE A 302 -11.47 -10.37 9.74
N TYR A 303 -11.19 -9.12 9.36
CA TYR A 303 -12.19 -8.24 8.74
C TYR A 303 -12.56 -8.69 7.32
N GLY A 304 -11.60 -9.25 6.57
CA GLY A 304 -11.87 -9.87 5.28
C GLY A 304 -12.91 -10.99 5.40
N ALA A 305 -12.69 -11.93 6.33
CA ALA A 305 -13.64 -13.01 6.62
C ALA A 305 -14.98 -12.50 7.17
N LEU A 306 -14.96 -11.48 8.02
CA LEU A 306 -16.18 -10.84 8.53
C LEU A 306 -16.99 -10.25 7.39
N SER A 307 -16.35 -9.60 6.41
CA SER A 307 -17.00 -9.02 5.24
C SER A 307 -17.70 -10.07 4.36
N ASP A 308 -17.17 -11.29 4.34
CA ASP A 308 -17.81 -12.40 3.62
C ASP A 308 -19.13 -12.85 4.27
N ARG A 309 -19.33 -12.55 5.56
CA ARG A 309 -20.58 -12.84 6.30
C ARG A 309 -21.55 -11.67 6.23
N ILE A 310 -21.14 -10.49 6.66
CA ILE A 310 -22.04 -9.32 6.86
C ILE A 310 -22.15 -8.39 5.65
N GLY A 311 -21.34 -8.58 4.60
CA GLY A 311 -21.24 -7.66 3.45
C GLY A 311 -20.06 -6.70 3.55
N ARG A 312 -19.82 -5.95 2.46
CA ARG A 312 -18.70 -4.99 2.36
C ARG A 312 -19.10 -3.64 2.95
N LYS A 313 -20.30 -3.18 2.63
CA LYS A 313 -20.79 -1.86 3.03
C LYS A 313 -20.79 -1.62 4.55
N PRO A 314 -21.21 -2.56 5.44
CA PRO A 314 -21.17 -2.34 6.87
C PRO A 314 -19.78 -2.00 7.41
N LEU A 315 -18.72 -2.63 6.89
CA LEU A 315 -17.34 -2.35 7.31
C LEU A 315 -16.84 -1.00 6.82
N LEU A 316 -17.21 -0.59 5.59
CA LEU A 316 -16.90 0.75 5.08
C LEU A 316 -17.61 1.84 5.89
N ILE A 317 -18.88 1.64 6.25
CA ILE A 317 -19.63 2.57 7.12
C ILE A 317 -19.00 2.62 8.52
N PHE A 318 -18.61 1.48 9.09
CA PHE A 318 -17.90 1.41 10.36
C PHE A 318 -16.60 2.24 10.33
N PHE A 319 -15.76 2.04 9.32
CA PHE A 319 -14.57 2.87 9.11
C PHE A 319 -14.91 4.35 9.00
N GLY A 320 -15.90 4.70 8.17
CA GLY A 320 -16.29 6.08 7.95
C GLY A 320 -16.82 6.77 9.19
N VAL A 321 -17.74 6.15 9.92
CA VAL A 321 -18.35 6.74 11.13
C VAL A 321 -17.33 6.82 12.27
N VAL A 322 -16.75 5.68 12.63
CA VAL A 322 -15.81 5.64 13.76
C VAL A 322 -14.55 6.44 13.44
N GLY A 323 -14.02 6.32 12.22
CA GLY A 323 -12.84 7.07 11.79
C GLY A 323 -13.06 8.59 11.82
N THR A 324 -14.21 9.07 11.36
CA THR A 324 -14.54 10.52 11.41
C THR A 324 -14.56 11.02 12.85
N ILE A 325 -15.17 10.28 13.77
CA ILE A 325 -15.35 10.73 15.17
C ILE A 325 -14.06 10.53 15.98
N ALA A 326 -13.36 9.41 15.80
CA ALA A 326 -12.25 8.99 16.65
C ALA A 326 -10.89 9.57 16.23
N THR A 327 -10.70 9.97 14.98
CA THR A 327 -9.38 10.40 14.47
C THR A 327 -8.82 11.59 15.27
N VAL A 328 -9.60 12.66 15.46
CA VAL A 328 -9.15 13.85 16.18
C VAL A 328 -8.85 13.53 17.66
N PRO A 329 -9.75 12.88 18.42
CA PRO A 329 -9.45 12.49 19.79
C PRO A 329 -8.22 11.58 19.93
N ILE A 330 -8.06 10.59 19.05
CA ILE A 330 -6.92 9.67 19.12
C ILE A 330 -5.60 10.41 18.86
N LEU A 331 -5.51 11.23 17.80
CA LEU A 331 -4.28 11.95 17.49
C LEU A 331 -3.95 13.00 18.55
N THR A 332 -4.95 13.66 19.13
CA THR A 332 -4.76 14.59 20.27
C THR A 332 -4.24 13.83 21.50
N ALA A 333 -4.89 12.73 21.90
CA ALA A 333 -4.45 11.92 23.03
C ALA A 333 -3.05 11.31 22.82
N LEU A 334 -2.72 10.95 21.57
CA LEU A 334 -1.40 10.46 21.19
C LEU A 334 -0.33 11.54 21.39
N LYS A 335 -0.59 12.78 20.98
CA LYS A 335 0.32 13.90 21.18
C LYS A 335 0.58 14.21 22.65
N ASP A 336 -0.45 14.09 23.47
CA ASP A 336 -0.38 14.42 24.90
C ASP A 336 0.24 13.32 25.76
N THR A 337 0.28 12.07 25.28
CA THR A 337 0.86 10.96 26.03
C THR A 337 2.40 11.02 26.02
N LYS A 338 3.00 10.53 27.12
CA LYS A 338 4.45 10.29 27.22
C LYS A 338 4.78 8.80 27.39
N SER A 339 3.75 7.96 27.44
CA SER A 339 3.89 6.52 27.63
C SER A 339 3.94 5.78 26.30
N PRO A 340 4.99 5.00 26.01
CA PRO A 340 5.04 4.16 24.83
C PRO A 340 3.89 3.14 24.75
N PHE A 341 3.48 2.61 25.91
CA PHE A 341 2.38 1.64 25.99
C PHE A 341 1.02 2.28 25.64
N ILE A 342 0.74 3.49 26.14
CA ILE A 342 -0.48 4.21 25.81
C ILE A 342 -0.46 4.61 24.33
N ALA A 343 0.67 5.05 23.81
CA ALA A 343 0.82 5.34 22.37
C ALA A 343 0.52 4.10 21.51
N PHE A 344 1.06 2.95 21.89
CA PHE A 344 0.76 1.67 21.25
C PHE A 344 -0.74 1.34 21.25
N LEU A 345 -1.41 1.46 22.41
CA LEU A 345 -2.85 1.18 22.50
C LEU A 345 -3.69 2.13 21.66
N LEU A 346 -3.35 3.41 21.63
CA LEU A 346 -4.06 4.41 20.82
C LEU A 346 -3.92 4.14 19.31
N ILE A 347 -2.72 3.76 18.85
CA ILE A 347 -2.48 3.39 17.47
C ILE A 347 -3.22 2.08 17.12
N CYS A 348 -3.21 1.09 17.99
CA CYS A 348 -4.02 -0.13 17.81
C CYS A 348 -5.51 0.19 17.76
N GLY A 349 -6.00 1.12 18.59
CA GLY A 349 -7.37 1.62 18.52
C GLY A 349 -7.72 2.24 17.18
N ALA A 350 -6.80 3.00 16.57
CA ALA A 350 -6.97 3.52 15.22
C ALA A 350 -7.03 2.38 14.17
N TRP A 351 -6.19 1.37 14.29
CA TRP A 351 -6.21 0.23 13.38
C TRP A 351 -7.52 -0.55 13.39
N ILE A 352 -8.27 -0.55 14.51
CA ILE A 352 -9.59 -1.21 14.58
C ILE A 352 -10.54 -0.64 13.53
N PHE A 353 -10.62 0.68 13.36
CA PHE A 353 -11.49 1.24 12.33
C PHE A 353 -10.82 1.30 10.94
N VAL A 354 -9.53 1.57 10.85
CA VAL A 354 -8.80 1.60 9.57
C VAL A 354 -8.85 0.25 8.86
N ALA A 355 -8.76 -0.86 9.59
CA ALA A 355 -8.88 -2.21 9.03
C ALA A 355 -10.25 -2.47 8.39
N GLY A 356 -11.30 -1.78 8.81
CA GLY A 356 -12.62 -1.84 8.17
C GLY A 356 -12.61 -1.41 6.70
N TYR A 357 -11.69 -0.53 6.33
CA TYR A 357 -11.45 -0.14 4.94
C TYR A 357 -10.37 -0.99 4.27
N THR A 358 -9.21 -1.12 4.90
CA THR A 358 -8.03 -1.70 4.24
C THR A 358 -8.22 -3.17 3.88
N SER A 359 -8.89 -3.95 4.73
CA SER A 359 -9.10 -5.38 4.51
C SER A 359 -9.94 -5.71 3.27
N ILE A 360 -10.86 -4.84 2.89
CA ILE A 360 -11.83 -5.08 1.81
C ILE A 360 -11.71 -4.12 0.62
N ASN A 361 -10.85 -3.13 0.73
CA ASN A 361 -10.67 -2.10 -0.29
C ASN A 361 -10.36 -2.67 -1.70
N ALA A 362 -9.56 -3.72 -1.79
CA ALA A 362 -9.23 -4.35 -3.07
C ALA A 362 -10.44 -5.06 -3.69
N ILE A 363 -11.17 -5.87 -2.90
CA ILE A 363 -12.33 -6.62 -3.39
C ILE A 363 -13.49 -5.70 -3.78
N VAL A 364 -13.78 -4.65 -2.99
CA VAL A 364 -14.86 -3.70 -3.31
C VAL A 364 -14.63 -3.06 -4.68
N LYS A 365 -13.41 -2.66 -4.99
CA LYS A 365 -13.06 -2.09 -6.31
C LYS A 365 -13.20 -3.14 -7.42
N ALA A 366 -12.72 -4.36 -7.19
CA ALA A 366 -12.81 -5.42 -8.18
C ALA A 366 -14.29 -5.81 -8.48
N GLU A 367 -15.15 -5.77 -7.47
CA GLU A 367 -16.58 -6.04 -7.60
C GLU A 367 -17.37 -4.96 -8.37
N LEU A 368 -16.79 -3.73 -8.52
CA LEU A 368 -17.43 -2.64 -9.26
C LEU A 368 -17.32 -2.78 -10.79
N PHE A 369 -16.31 -3.49 -11.31
CA PHE A 369 -16.02 -3.52 -12.74
C PHE A 369 -16.21 -4.92 -13.37
N PRO A 370 -16.73 -4.99 -14.61
CA PRO A 370 -16.74 -6.23 -15.36
C PRO A 370 -15.32 -6.64 -15.76
N THR A 371 -15.14 -7.92 -16.14
CA THR A 371 -13.82 -8.55 -16.33
C THR A 371 -12.95 -7.84 -17.37
N ASN A 372 -13.54 -7.31 -18.45
CA ASN A 372 -12.83 -6.70 -19.57
C ASN A 372 -12.11 -5.37 -19.24
N VAL A 373 -12.56 -4.64 -18.21
CA VAL A 373 -11.96 -3.36 -17.78
C VAL A 373 -11.53 -3.36 -16.30
N ARG A 374 -11.67 -4.49 -15.60
CA ARG A 374 -11.49 -4.59 -14.14
C ARG A 374 -10.10 -4.16 -13.69
N ALA A 375 -9.04 -4.72 -14.28
CA ALA A 375 -7.67 -4.41 -13.85
C ALA A 375 -7.35 -2.91 -13.99
N LEU A 376 -7.76 -2.30 -15.09
CA LEU A 376 -7.58 -0.88 -15.35
C LEU A 376 -8.51 -0.03 -14.45
N GLY A 377 -9.76 -0.45 -14.26
CA GLY A 377 -10.75 0.23 -13.41
C GLY A 377 -10.39 0.20 -11.92
N VAL A 378 -9.74 -0.86 -11.46
CA VAL A 378 -9.19 -0.94 -10.10
C VAL A 378 -7.90 -0.13 -10.00
N GLY A 379 -6.97 -0.27 -10.94
CA GLY A 379 -5.62 0.25 -10.83
C GLY A 379 -5.51 1.75 -11.07
N LEU A 380 -6.04 2.27 -12.17
CA LEU A 380 -5.82 3.66 -12.59
C LEU A 380 -6.44 4.71 -11.64
N PRO A 381 -7.75 4.67 -11.32
CA PRO A 381 -8.33 5.66 -10.41
C PRO A 381 -7.77 5.51 -8.98
N TYR A 382 -7.43 4.30 -8.56
CA TYR A 382 -6.72 4.08 -7.30
C TYR A 382 -5.34 4.75 -7.30
N ALA A 383 -4.52 4.53 -8.34
CA ALA A 383 -3.19 5.13 -8.43
C ALA A 383 -3.24 6.66 -8.38
N ILE A 384 -4.18 7.28 -9.11
CA ILE A 384 -4.39 8.73 -9.10
C ILE A 384 -4.78 9.20 -7.70
N THR A 385 -5.76 8.55 -7.07
CA THR A 385 -6.28 8.96 -5.77
C THR A 385 -5.25 8.78 -4.67
N VAL A 386 -4.52 7.66 -4.68
CA VAL A 386 -3.44 7.40 -3.71
C VAL A 386 -2.29 8.40 -3.90
N SER A 387 -1.98 8.79 -5.13
CA SER A 387 -0.96 9.80 -5.40
C SER A 387 -1.31 11.15 -4.76
N ILE A 388 -2.58 11.55 -4.87
CA ILE A 388 -3.03 12.86 -4.37
C ILE A 388 -3.21 12.85 -2.85
N PHE A 389 -3.90 11.85 -2.29
CA PHE A 389 -4.34 11.86 -0.89
C PHE A 389 -3.50 10.96 0.04
N GLY A 390 -2.94 9.87 -0.49
CA GLY A 390 -2.12 8.95 0.29
C GLY A 390 -0.67 9.38 0.38
N GLY A 391 -0.01 9.54 -0.76
CA GLY A 391 1.40 9.89 -0.83
C GLY A 391 1.72 11.27 -0.28
N THR A 392 0.78 12.19 -0.36
CA THR A 392 0.96 13.55 0.20
C THR A 392 0.63 13.66 1.68
N ALA A 393 -0.06 12.68 2.28
CA ALA A 393 -0.51 12.77 3.67
C ALA A 393 0.62 13.08 4.67
N PRO A 394 1.81 12.43 4.62
CA PRO A 394 2.93 12.77 5.49
C PRO A 394 3.44 14.20 5.27
N ALA A 395 3.51 14.66 4.02
CA ALA A 395 3.96 16.01 3.68
C ALA A 395 2.99 17.07 4.18
N VAL A 396 1.68 16.86 4.01
CA VAL A 396 0.62 17.75 4.51
C VAL A 396 0.66 17.83 6.04
N ALA A 397 0.82 16.68 6.72
CA ALA A 397 0.93 16.63 8.18
C ALA A 397 2.14 17.42 8.70
N LEU A 398 3.31 17.21 8.10
CA LEU A 398 4.54 17.89 8.49
C LEU A 398 4.53 19.37 8.11
N TYR A 399 3.89 19.73 7.01
CA TYR A 399 3.68 21.13 6.67
C TYR A 399 2.87 21.86 7.73
N PHE A 400 1.72 21.33 8.14
CA PHE A 400 0.94 21.94 9.22
C PHE A 400 1.70 21.99 10.54
N LYS A 401 2.50 20.96 10.84
CA LYS A 401 3.37 20.97 12.00
C LYS A 401 4.44 22.08 11.90
N SER A 402 5.07 22.29 10.74
CA SER A 402 6.12 23.30 10.54
C SER A 402 5.62 24.73 10.72
N ILE A 403 4.34 24.98 10.44
CA ILE A 403 3.71 26.30 10.65
C ILE A 403 3.02 26.44 12.02
N GLY A 404 3.19 25.47 12.94
CA GLY A 404 2.67 25.49 14.29
C GLY A 404 1.20 25.07 14.43
N HIS A 405 0.57 24.55 13.39
CA HIS A 405 -0.84 24.16 13.35
C HIS A 405 -1.03 22.67 13.08
N GLU A 406 -0.33 21.84 13.82
CA GLU A 406 -0.36 20.37 13.64
C GLU A 406 -1.76 19.76 13.76
N ASP A 407 -2.61 20.32 14.60
CA ASP A 407 -4.01 19.93 14.81
C ASP A 407 -4.88 20.08 13.54
N TRP A 408 -4.54 21.01 12.63
CA TRP A 408 -5.25 21.14 11.35
C TRP A 408 -5.18 19.87 10.52
N PHE A 409 -4.08 19.10 10.61
CA PHE A 409 -3.99 17.81 9.96
C PHE A 409 -4.98 16.79 10.52
N TYR A 410 -5.28 16.81 11.81
CA TYR A 410 -6.24 15.90 12.44
C TYR A 410 -7.65 16.14 11.88
N TYR A 411 -8.04 17.41 11.74
CA TYR A 411 -9.31 17.79 11.13
C TYR A 411 -9.34 17.49 9.63
N TYR A 412 -8.24 17.74 8.93
CA TYR A 412 -8.11 17.37 7.52
C TYR A 412 -8.34 15.86 7.31
N LEU A 413 -7.68 15.01 8.08
CA LEU A 413 -7.83 13.57 7.99
C LEU A 413 -9.26 13.11 8.32
N SER A 414 -9.83 13.62 9.41
CA SER A 414 -11.22 13.35 9.79
C SER A 414 -12.20 13.78 8.70
N GLY A 415 -12.01 14.96 8.10
CA GLY A 415 -12.81 15.47 6.99
C GLY A 415 -12.71 14.60 5.74
N MET A 416 -11.53 14.10 5.40
CA MET A 416 -11.33 13.18 4.28
C MET A 416 -12.03 11.84 4.50
N ILE A 417 -12.00 11.30 5.73
CA ILE A 417 -12.75 10.08 6.08
C ILE A 417 -14.26 10.35 5.98
N PHE A 418 -14.73 11.50 6.45
CA PHE A 418 -16.14 11.89 6.34
C PHE A 418 -16.60 11.99 4.88
N LEU A 419 -15.81 12.59 4.00
CA LEU A 419 -16.13 12.62 2.56
C LEU A 419 -16.26 11.22 1.97
N SER A 420 -15.36 10.30 2.33
CA SER A 420 -15.49 8.90 1.95
C SER A 420 -16.73 8.23 2.55
N LEU A 421 -17.12 8.56 3.78
CA LEU A 421 -18.36 8.07 4.41
C LEU A 421 -19.60 8.47 3.61
N LEU A 422 -19.66 9.70 3.10
CA LEU A 422 -20.75 10.13 2.23
C LEU A 422 -20.87 9.25 0.98
N ILE A 423 -19.72 8.89 0.37
CA ILE A 423 -19.70 7.99 -0.78
C ILE A 423 -20.16 6.57 -0.38
N TYR A 424 -19.66 6.03 0.74
CA TYR A 424 -20.07 4.70 1.23
C TYR A 424 -21.56 4.61 1.50
N SER A 425 -22.17 5.69 1.99
CA SER A 425 -23.61 5.74 2.27
C SER A 425 -24.45 5.58 1.01
N THR A 426 -23.99 6.15 -0.13
CA THR A 426 -24.67 6.08 -1.44
C THR A 426 -24.43 4.78 -2.20
N MET A 427 -23.36 4.02 -1.85
CA MET A 427 -23.06 2.75 -2.51
C MET A 427 -24.05 1.65 -2.12
N ARG A 428 -24.34 0.76 -3.06
CA ARG A 428 -24.93 -0.53 -2.76
C ARG A 428 -23.86 -1.49 -2.27
N ASP A 429 -24.26 -2.56 -1.56
CA ASP A 429 -23.28 -3.55 -1.10
C ASP A 429 -22.79 -4.39 -2.30
N THR A 430 -21.49 -4.26 -2.61
CA THR A 430 -20.90 -4.89 -3.78
C THR A 430 -20.86 -6.42 -3.68
N LYS A 431 -20.98 -7.00 -2.48
CA LYS A 431 -21.10 -8.46 -2.30
C LYS A 431 -22.35 -9.01 -2.99
N HIS A 432 -23.46 -8.27 -2.94
CA HIS A 432 -24.76 -8.71 -3.49
C HIS A 432 -24.99 -8.25 -4.93
N GLU A 433 -24.33 -7.16 -5.35
CA GLU A 433 -24.49 -6.58 -6.68
C GLU A 433 -23.17 -6.57 -7.48
N SER A 434 -22.35 -7.60 -7.29
CA SER A 434 -21.02 -7.68 -7.93
C SER A 434 -21.10 -7.76 -9.45
N ALA A 435 -20.36 -6.88 -10.15
CA ALA A 435 -20.18 -6.95 -11.59
C ALA A 435 -19.32 -8.17 -12.02
N MET A 436 -18.69 -8.89 -11.07
CA MET A 436 -17.93 -10.11 -11.36
C MET A 436 -18.77 -11.28 -11.85
N HIS A 437 -20.08 -11.25 -11.64
CA HIS A 437 -21.02 -12.30 -12.08
C HIS A 437 -21.73 -11.97 -13.38
N ARG A 438 -21.52 -10.76 -13.93
CA ARG A 438 -22.10 -10.37 -15.22
C ARG A 438 -21.20 -10.89 -16.33
N HIS A 439 -21.54 -12.06 -16.85
CA HIS A 439 -21.03 -12.52 -18.13
C HIS A 439 -21.83 -11.80 -19.22
N GLU A 440 -21.24 -10.80 -19.85
CA GLU A 440 -21.70 -10.26 -21.13
C GLU A 440 -21.03 -11.00 -22.27
#